data_67f9970f1bb982efb4fcc25b1fdf9f9c
#
_entry.id   67f9970f1bb982efb4fcc25b1fdf9f9c
#
_cell.length_a   1.000
_cell.length_b   1.000
_cell.length_c   1.000
_cell.angle_alpha   90.00
_cell.angle_beta   90.00
_cell.angle_gamma   90.00
#
_symmetry.space_group_name_H-M   'P 1'
#
loop_
_entity.id
_entity.type
_entity.pdbx_description
1 polymer ?
#
loop_
_entity_poly.entity_id
_entity_poly.type
_entity_poly.pdbx_seq_one_letter_code
_entity_poly.pdbx_strand_id
1 'polypeptide(L)'
;RSAIEALENDRSHRQFGESELTILGIGHLNLRNFDEGYKCLAEASALNPNNVVLGSQVNALNIRLNEIRAQEEAHSTMSRGKTILVVDDSPTILKLIAGKLEKCGHEVYCSADGEQAMERLRDLVPDLILLDINMPKIDGYQVCKMIRSTESIKDIPVVMISGKDGFFDKVRGKMAGTSGYITKPFGPETLMKIVEGYLQGQPAPID
;
A
#
# COMPACT_ATOMS: atom_id res chain seq x y z
N ARG A 1 -23.44 -21.58 12.14
CA ARG A 1 -24.05 -20.23 11.96
C ARG A 1 -25.33 -20.12 12.79
N SER A 2 -26.29 -21.01 12.64
CA SER A 2 -27.56 -20.98 13.38
C SER A 2 -27.43 -21.09 14.91
N ALA A 3 -26.42 -21.81 15.43
CA ALA A 3 -26.21 -21.95 16.89
C ALA A 3 -25.72 -20.66 17.53
N ILE A 4 -24.88 -19.87 16.82
CA ILE A 4 -24.39 -18.58 17.29
C ILE A 4 -25.50 -17.55 17.26
N GLU A 5 -26.28 -17.51 16.20
CA GLU A 5 -27.47 -16.64 16.08
C GLU A 5 -28.50 -16.92 17.19
N ALA A 6 -28.67 -18.19 17.57
CA ALA A 6 -29.54 -18.55 18.68
C ALA A 6 -29.00 -18.06 20.03
N LEU A 7 -27.68 -18.20 20.27
CA LEU A 7 -27.04 -17.69 21.49
C LEU A 7 -27.06 -16.16 21.56
N GLU A 8 -26.82 -15.45 20.44
CA GLU A 8 -26.93 -13.99 20.40
C GLU A 8 -28.34 -13.50 20.74
N ASN A 9 -29.35 -14.18 20.21
CA ASN A 9 -30.75 -13.85 20.53
C ASN A 9 -31.07 -14.10 22.04
N ASP A 10 -30.54 -15.19 22.61
CA ASP A 10 -30.70 -15.48 24.03
C ASP A 10 -29.96 -14.47 24.92
N ARG A 11 -28.77 -13.99 24.51
CA ARG A 11 -27.98 -12.95 25.18
C ARG A 11 -28.74 -11.62 25.31
N SER A 12 -29.61 -11.29 24.36
CA SER A 12 -30.42 -10.10 24.44
C SER A 12 -31.50 -10.14 25.51
N HIS A 13 -31.80 -11.34 26.06
CA HIS A 13 -32.88 -11.57 27.04
C HIS A 13 -32.39 -11.94 28.45
N ARG A 14 -31.11 -12.36 28.62
CA ARG A 14 -30.53 -12.70 29.91
C ARG A 14 -29.01 -12.45 29.96
N GLN A 15 -28.47 -12.32 31.18
CA GLN A 15 -27.00 -12.26 31.34
C GLN A 15 -26.38 -13.64 31.10
N PHE A 16 -25.30 -13.69 30.37
CA PHE A 16 -24.49 -14.87 30.11
C PHE A 16 -23.43 -15.04 31.19
N GLY A 17 -23.15 -16.28 31.58
CA GLY A 17 -22.01 -16.64 32.39
C GLY A 17 -20.74 -16.86 31.59
N GLU A 18 -19.61 -17.12 32.27
CA GLU A 18 -18.30 -17.35 31.68
C GLU A 18 -18.33 -18.39 30.54
N SER A 19 -18.96 -19.54 30.77
CA SER A 19 -18.98 -20.64 29.80
C SER A 19 -19.74 -20.28 28.52
N GLU A 20 -20.88 -19.61 28.64
CA GLU A 20 -21.70 -19.19 27.49
C GLU A 20 -20.99 -18.13 26.65
N LEU A 21 -20.37 -17.16 27.31
CA LEU A 21 -19.58 -16.13 26.65
C LEU A 21 -18.33 -16.71 25.98
N THR A 22 -17.70 -17.71 26.58
CA THR A 22 -16.55 -18.42 26.00
C THR A 22 -16.96 -19.16 24.73
N ILE A 23 -18.09 -19.86 24.75
CA ILE A 23 -18.61 -20.59 23.58
C ILE A 23 -18.96 -19.60 22.46
N LEU A 24 -19.64 -18.50 22.80
CA LEU A 24 -20.03 -17.48 21.85
C LEU A 24 -18.79 -16.80 21.22
N GLY A 25 -17.80 -16.47 22.04
CA GLY A 25 -16.54 -15.87 21.60
C GLY A 25 -15.76 -16.76 20.63
N ILE A 26 -15.60 -18.05 20.95
CA ILE A 26 -14.96 -19.03 20.06
C ILE A 26 -15.76 -19.17 18.76
N GLY A 27 -17.08 -19.17 18.84
CA GLY A 27 -17.97 -19.22 17.69
C GLY A 27 -17.75 -18.05 16.73
N HIS A 28 -17.66 -16.83 17.24
CA HIS A 28 -17.34 -15.65 16.44
C HIS A 28 -15.95 -15.72 15.81
N LEU A 29 -14.92 -16.18 16.55
CA LEU A 29 -13.58 -16.36 15.99
C LEU A 29 -13.58 -17.36 14.83
N ASN A 30 -14.31 -18.46 14.92
CA ASN A 30 -14.46 -19.44 13.84
C ASN A 30 -15.17 -18.88 12.60
N LEU A 31 -16.05 -17.90 12.78
CA LEU A 31 -16.70 -17.15 11.71
C LEU A 31 -15.87 -15.95 11.21
N ARG A 32 -14.64 -15.77 11.70
CA ARG A 32 -13.75 -14.64 11.43
C ARG A 32 -14.30 -13.27 11.90
N ASN A 33 -15.22 -13.27 12.84
CA ASN A 33 -15.71 -12.06 13.50
C ASN A 33 -14.83 -11.77 14.73
N PHE A 34 -13.59 -11.34 14.49
CA PHE A 34 -12.54 -11.29 15.52
C PHE A 34 -12.86 -10.29 16.63
N ASP A 35 -13.48 -9.15 16.33
CA ASP A 35 -13.83 -8.13 17.31
C ASP A 35 -14.89 -8.61 18.31
N GLU A 36 -15.98 -9.19 17.82
CA GLU A 36 -17.02 -9.76 18.69
C GLU A 36 -16.52 -10.99 19.42
N GLY A 37 -15.68 -11.80 18.78
CA GLY A 37 -15.03 -12.95 19.44
C GLY A 37 -14.17 -12.52 20.63
N TYR A 38 -13.31 -11.52 20.43
CA TYR A 38 -12.48 -10.95 21.49
C TYR A 38 -13.34 -10.36 22.62
N LYS A 39 -14.36 -9.58 22.29
CA LYS A 39 -15.25 -8.91 23.26
C LYS A 39 -15.95 -9.92 24.16
N CYS A 40 -16.50 -11.01 23.60
CA CYS A 40 -17.13 -12.07 24.38
C CYS A 40 -16.13 -12.78 25.30
N LEU A 41 -14.92 -13.10 24.82
CA LEU A 41 -13.88 -13.75 25.61
C LEU A 41 -13.33 -12.83 26.71
N ALA A 42 -13.18 -11.55 26.46
CA ALA A 42 -12.76 -10.55 27.45
C ALA A 42 -13.81 -10.42 28.57
N GLU A 43 -15.10 -10.38 28.23
CA GLU A 43 -16.20 -10.37 29.19
C GLU A 43 -16.25 -11.66 30.01
N ALA A 44 -16.08 -12.84 29.38
CA ALA A 44 -15.95 -14.11 30.06
C ALA A 44 -14.78 -14.14 31.09
N SER A 45 -13.62 -13.63 30.69
CA SER A 45 -12.45 -13.54 31.56
C SER A 45 -12.65 -12.58 32.74
N ALA A 46 -13.41 -11.50 32.53
CA ALA A 46 -13.76 -10.55 33.60
C ALA A 46 -14.70 -11.15 34.65
N LEU A 47 -15.59 -12.05 34.23
CA LEU A 47 -16.49 -12.78 35.16
C LEU A 47 -15.75 -13.78 36.03
N ASN A 48 -14.63 -14.34 35.59
CA ASN A 48 -13.82 -15.27 36.37
C ASN A 48 -12.33 -14.92 36.29
N PRO A 49 -11.84 -13.94 37.07
CA PRO A 49 -10.43 -13.54 37.10
C PRO A 49 -9.46 -14.65 37.52
N ASN A 50 -9.96 -15.70 38.16
CA ASN A 50 -9.15 -16.84 38.60
C ASN A 50 -8.88 -17.84 37.45
N ASN A 51 -9.56 -17.72 36.32
CA ASN A 51 -9.28 -18.50 35.13
C ASN A 51 -8.08 -17.94 34.39
N VAL A 52 -6.87 -18.21 34.91
CA VAL A 52 -5.60 -17.70 34.37
C VAL A 52 -5.38 -18.11 32.90
N VAL A 53 -5.87 -19.29 32.52
CA VAL A 53 -5.73 -19.82 31.17
C VAL A 53 -6.54 -18.95 30.19
N LEU A 54 -7.80 -18.69 30.50
CA LEU A 54 -8.65 -17.81 29.66
C LEU A 54 -8.09 -16.40 29.62
N GLY A 55 -7.67 -15.83 30.74
CA GLY A 55 -7.06 -14.51 30.81
C GLY A 55 -5.81 -14.37 29.93
N SER A 56 -4.92 -15.38 29.97
CA SER A 56 -3.72 -15.37 29.11
C SER A 56 -4.04 -15.51 27.63
N GLN A 57 -5.03 -16.30 27.25
CA GLN A 57 -5.49 -16.45 25.87
C GLN A 57 -6.13 -15.15 25.33
N VAL A 58 -6.96 -14.49 26.14
CA VAL A 58 -7.57 -13.21 25.81
C VAL A 58 -6.49 -12.12 25.60
N ASN A 59 -5.49 -12.10 26.49
CA ASN A 59 -4.39 -11.14 26.36
C ASN A 59 -3.55 -11.38 25.09
N ALA A 60 -3.22 -12.64 24.79
CA ALA A 60 -2.51 -13.00 23.57
C ALA A 60 -3.31 -12.64 22.29
N LEU A 61 -4.63 -12.86 22.30
CA LEU A 61 -5.52 -12.47 21.21
C LEU A 61 -5.56 -10.95 21.04
N ASN A 62 -5.63 -10.20 22.13
CA ASN A 62 -5.62 -8.73 22.10
C ASN A 62 -4.34 -8.17 21.47
N ILE A 63 -3.18 -8.68 21.89
CA ILE A 63 -1.89 -8.30 21.31
C ILE A 63 -1.90 -8.55 19.81
N ARG A 64 -2.34 -9.72 19.37
CA ARG A 64 -2.37 -10.09 17.95
C ARG A 64 -3.33 -9.25 17.13
N LEU A 65 -4.52 -8.95 17.66
CA LEU A 65 -5.49 -8.06 17.00
C LEU A 65 -4.95 -6.61 16.87
N ASN A 66 -4.28 -6.12 17.93
CA ASN A 66 -3.67 -4.79 17.88
C ASN A 66 -2.50 -4.73 16.90
N GLU A 67 -1.69 -5.77 16.77
CA GLU A 67 -0.64 -5.86 15.73
C GLU A 67 -1.24 -5.83 14.32
N ILE A 68 -2.32 -6.59 14.09
CA ILE A 68 -3.01 -6.61 12.78
C ILE A 68 -3.61 -5.23 12.48
N ARG A 69 -4.31 -4.62 13.44
CA ARG A 69 -4.88 -3.28 13.29
C ARG A 69 -3.80 -2.21 13.04
N ALA A 70 -2.69 -2.26 13.78
CA ALA A 70 -1.57 -1.35 13.56
C ALA A 70 -0.95 -1.54 12.16
N GLN A 71 -0.89 -2.78 11.65
CA GLN A 71 -0.46 -3.05 10.28
C GLN A 71 -1.48 -2.56 9.24
N GLU A 72 -2.78 -2.72 9.49
CA GLU A 72 -3.85 -2.21 8.63
C GLU A 72 -3.94 -0.69 8.67
N GLU A 73 -3.76 -0.06 9.83
CA GLU A 73 -3.71 1.41 9.96
C GLU A 73 -2.44 1.99 9.34
N ALA A 74 -1.29 1.35 9.50
CA ALA A 74 -0.07 1.71 8.80
C ALA A 74 -0.25 1.59 7.29
N HIS A 75 -0.93 0.54 6.82
CA HIS A 75 -1.28 0.37 5.40
C HIS A 75 -2.34 1.38 4.93
N SER A 76 -3.29 1.74 5.77
CA SER A 76 -4.36 2.72 5.49
C SER A 76 -3.89 4.17 5.58
N THR A 77 -2.98 4.51 6.49
CA THR A 77 -2.31 5.83 6.53
C THR A 77 -1.29 6.00 5.39
N MET A 78 -0.73 4.89 4.90
CA MET A 78 0.00 4.84 3.63
C MET A 78 -0.91 5.00 2.42
N SER A 79 -2.17 4.63 2.51
CA SER A 79 -3.18 4.65 1.44
C SER A 79 -4.09 5.88 1.49
N ARG A 80 -3.63 7.05 1.89
CA ARG A 80 -4.14 8.27 1.27
C ARG A 80 -3.63 8.23 -0.17
N GLY A 81 -4.57 7.99 -1.10
CA GLY A 81 -4.27 7.83 -2.50
C GLY A 81 -3.27 8.88 -2.97
N LYS A 82 -2.04 8.45 -3.21
CA LYS A 82 -0.99 9.31 -3.73
C LYS A 82 -1.18 9.49 -5.22
N THR A 83 -0.88 10.66 -5.72
CA THR A 83 -0.97 10.96 -7.15
C THR A 83 0.32 10.56 -7.84
N ILE A 84 0.22 9.66 -8.81
CA ILE A 84 1.38 9.13 -9.54
C ILE A 84 1.22 9.40 -11.03
N LEU A 85 2.23 9.98 -11.65
CA LEU A 85 2.30 10.11 -13.11
C LEU A 85 3.16 8.98 -13.68
N VAL A 86 2.60 8.23 -14.62
CA VAL A 86 3.29 7.16 -15.36
C VAL A 86 3.44 7.58 -16.80
N VAL A 87 4.68 7.56 -17.30
CA VAL A 87 5.04 7.97 -18.68
C VAL A 87 5.76 6.84 -19.37
N ASP A 88 5.14 6.26 -20.39
CA ASP A 88 5.68 5.14 -21.18
C ASP A 88 4.95 5.13 -22.56
N ASP A 89 5.67 4.92 -23.64
CA ASP A 89 5.07 4.92 -24.99
C ASP A 89 4.28 3.62 -25.29
N SER A 90 4.40 2.61 -24.42
CA SER A 90 3.67 1.34 -24.51
C SER A 90 2.34 1.40 -23.77
N PRO A 91 1.18 1.36 -24.45
CA PRO A 91 -0.12 1.33 -23.79
C PRO A 91 -0.30 0.10 -22.88
N THR A 92 0.39 -0.99 -23.19
CA THR A 92 0.36 -2.23 -22.39
C THR A 92 1.05 -2.01 -21.04
N ILE A 93 2.20 -1.36 -21.02
CA ILE A 93 2.95 -1.04 -19.80
C ILE A 93 2.16 -0.02 -18.96
N LEU A 94 1.62 1.03 -19.57
CA LEU A 94 0.77 2.00 -18.89
C LEU A 94 -0.40 1.32 -18.17
N LYS A 95 -1.15 0.46 -18.87
CA LYS A 95 -2.29 -0.27 -18.27
C LYS A 95 -1.85 -1.20 -17.13
N LEU A 96 -0.72 -1.88 -17.28
CA LEU A 96 -0.20 -2.82 -16.27
C LEU A 96 0.19 -2.07 -15.00
N ILE A 97 0.96 -0.98 -15.13
CA ILE A 97 1.41 -0.16 -13.99
C ILE A 97 0.22 0.53 -13.33
N ALA A 98 -0.61 1.23 -14.11
CA ALA A 98 -1.78 1.95 -13.61
C ALA A 98 -2.74 1.02 -12.87
N GLY A 99 -3.12 -0.10 -13.49
CA GLY A 99 -4.06 -1.04 -12.87
C GLY A 99 -3.53 -1.68 -11.58
N LYS A 100 -2.20 -1.76 -11.39
CA LYS A 100 -1.62 -2.24 -10.14
C LYS A 100 -1.63 -1.15 -9.06
N LEU A 101 -1.26 0.07 -9.41
CA LEU A 101 -1.20 1.21 -8.49
C LEU A 101 -2.61 1.65 -8.04
N GLU A 102 -3.57 1.69 -8.97
CA GLU A 102 -4.99 2.00 -8.67
C GLU A 102 -5.61 0.98 -7.70
N LYS A 103 -5.30 -0.32 -7.86
CA LYS A 103 -5.74 -1.35 -6.90
C LYS A 103 -5.16 -1.17 -5.50
N CYS A 104 -4.06 -0.45 -5.37
CA CYS A 104 -3.46 -0.08 -4.09
C CYS A 104 -3.96 1.28 -3.57
N GLY A 105 -4.97 1.88 -4.23
CA GLY A 105 -5.61 3.11 -3.77
C GLY A 105 -4.96 4.41 -4.27
N HIS A 106 -3.96 4.34 -5.17
CA HIS A 106 -3.33 5.52 -5.74
C HIS A 106 -4.15 6.11 -6.89
N GLU A 107 -4.08 7.42 -7.07
CA GLU A 107 -4.59 8.12 -8.24
C GLU A 107 -3.51 8.14 -9.33
N VAL A 108 -3.78 7.54 -10.49
CA VAL A 108 -2.77 7.34 -11.53
C VAL A 108 -3.12 8.08 -12.80
N TYR A 109 -2.19 8.91 -13.25
CA TYR A 109 -2.24 9.60 -14.53
C TYR A 109 -1.23 8.99 -15.49
N CYS A 110 -1.65 8.77 -16.73
CA CYS A 110 -0.81 8.17 -17.76
C CYS A 110 -0.53 9.17 -18.88
N SER A 111 0.71 9.19 -19.38
CA SER A 111 1.12 9.93 -20.58
C SER A 111 1.88 9.02 -21.52
N ALA A 112 1.61 9.09 -22.80
CA ALA A 112 2.21 8.21 -23.81
C ALA A 112 3.54 8.74 -24.35
N ASP A 113 3.92 9.97 -24.07
CA ASP A 113 5.19 10.57 -24.45
C ASP A 113 5.59 11.71 -23.50
N GLY A 114 6.83 12.23 -23.71
CA GLY A 114 7.38 13.29 -22.87
C GLY A 114 6.67 14.64 -23.04
N GLU A 115 6.12 14.94 -24.21
CA GLU A 115 5.39 16.20 -24.46
C GLU A 115 4.08 16.22 -23.66
N GLN A 116 3.29 15.14 -23.73
CA GLN A 116 2.07 14.97 -22.95
C GLN A 116 2.35 14.99 -21.44
N ALA A 117 3.46 14.39 -21.00
CA ALA A 117 3.86 14.41 -19.60
C ALA A 117 4.12 15.85 -19.13
N MET A 118 4.89 16.62 -19.88
CA MET A 118 5.18 18.02 -19.53
C MET A 118 3.96 18.93 -19.60
N GLU A 119 3.04 18.70 -20.56
CA GLU A 119 1.78 19.42 -20.62
C GLU A 119 0.92 19.16 -19.38
N ARG A 120 0.80 17.89 -19.00
CA ARG A 120 0.03 17.49 -17.81
C ARG A 120 0.62 18.05 -16.51
N LEU A 121 1.95 18.10 -16.40
CA LEU A 121 2.66 18.66 -15.23
C LEU A 121 2.50 20.18 -15.06
N ARG A 122 1.83 20.90 -15.97
CA ARG A 122 1.47 22.32 -15.78
C ARG A 122 0.37 22.48 -14.72
N ASP A 123 -0.57 21.53 -14.70
CA ASP A 123 -1.75 21.57 -13.82
C ASP A 123 -1.74 20.47 -12.75
N LEU A 124 -0.84 19.48 -12.87
CA LEU A 124 -0.71 18.34 -12.00
C LEU A 124 0.62 18.36 -11.25
N VAL A 125 0.59 18.28 -9.95
CA VAL A 125 1.78 18.09 -9.09
C VAL A 125 1.70 16.69 -8.46
N PRO A 126 2.28 15.65 -9.09
CA PRO A 126 2.22 14.29 -8.56
C PRO A 126 3.20 14.10 -7.40
N ASP A 127 2.93 13.11 -6.54
CA ASP A 127 3.83 12.68 -5.46
C ASP A 127 5.02 11.87 -5.99
N LEU A 128 4.87 11.24 -7.17
CA LEU A 128 5.89 10.40 -7.81
C LEU A 128 5.69 10.39 -9.34
N ILE A 129 6.80 10.37 -10.07
CA ILE A 129 6.81 10.19 -11.53
C ILE A 129 7.56 8.90 -11.86
N LEU A 130 6.89 7.98 -12.56
CA LEU A 130 7.49 6.80 -13.19
C LEU A 130 7.70 7.11 -14.67
N LEU A 131 8.93 7.08 -15.16
CA LEU A 131 9.30 7.63 -16.45
C LEU A 131 10.11 6.64 -17.26
N ASP A 132 9.57 6.18 -18.38
CA ASP A 132 10.34 5.36 -19.32
C ASP A 132 11.48 6.17 -19.96
N ILE A 133 12.61 5.52 -20.16
CA ILE A 133 13.77 6.15 -20.79
C ILE A 133 13.60 6.21 -22.31
N ASN A 134 13.13 5.11 -22.89
CA ASN A 134 13.13 4.91 -24.33
C ASN A 134 11.80 5.33 -24.98
N MET A 135 11.58 6.61 -25.10
CA MET A 135 10.39 7.17 -25.75
C MET A 135 10.75 7.91 -27.04
N PRO A 136 9.84 7.94 -28.02
CA PRO A 136 10.03 8.72 -29.24
C PRO A 136 10.02 10.24 -28.97
N LYS A 137 10.68 11.01 -29.84
CA LYS A 137 10.81 12.49 -29.80
C LYS A 137 11.67 13.00 -28.65
N ILE A 138 11.21 12.87 -27.40
CA ILE A 138 11.88 13.35 -26.19
C ILE A 138 12.11 12.16 -25.29
N ASP A 139 13.38 11.80 -25.04
CA ASP A 139 13.73 10.69 -24.15
C ASP A 139 13.49 11.05 -22.69
N GLY A 140 13.39 10.01 -21.83
CA GLY A 140 13.11 10.19 -20.40
C GLY A 140 14.16 11.04 -19.68
N TYR A 141 15.41 11.06 -20.13
CA TYR A 141 16.44 11.91 -19.53
C TYR A 141 16.20 13.41 -19.82
N GLN A 142 15.72 13.72 -21.01
CA GLN A 142 15.37 15.09 -21.38
C GLN A 142 14.16 15.56 -20.58
N VAL A 143 13.11 14.70 -20.45
CA VAL A 143 11.95 14.99 -19.61
C VAL A 143 12.37 15.23 -18.17
N CYS A 144 13.23 14.37 -17.59
CA CYS A 144 13.72 14.53 -16.23
C CYS A 144 14.46 15.86 -16.03
N LYS A 145 15.33 16.25 -16.97
CA LYS A 145 16.01 17.57 -16.93
C LYS A 145 15.02 18.73 -16.97
N MET A 146 13.98 18.64 -17.80
CA MET A 146 12.92 19.66 -17.86
C MET A 146 12.18 19.76 -16.52
N ILE A 147 11.84 18.62 -15.89
CA ILE A 147 11.23 18.58 -14.56
C ILE A 147 12.16 19.26 -13.53
N ARG A 148 13.45 18.92 -13.51
CA ARG A 148 14.42 19.50 -12.57
C ARG A 148 14.68 21.00 -12.78
N SER A 149 14.44 21.53 -13.98
CA SER A 149 14.55 22.96 -14.30
C SER A 149 13.27 23.75 -14.01
N THR A 150 12.16 23.08 -13.67
CA THR A 150 10.86 23.72 -13.42
C THR A 150 10.63 23.83 -11.92
N GLU A 151 10.60 25.03 -11.37
CA GLU A 151 10.61 25.32 -9.92
C GLU A 151 9.48 24.63 -9.15
N SER A 152 8.27 24.55 -9.72
CA SER A 152 7.09 23.96 -9.05
C SER A 152 7.13 22.45 -8.93
N ILE A 153 7.97 21.74 -9.68
CA ILE A 153 7.99 20.28 -9.78
C ILE A 153 9.41 19.68 -9.66
N LYS A 154 10.43 20.51 -9.46
CA LYS A 154 11.85 20.06 -9.44
C LYS A 154 12.16 19.04 -8.35
N ASP A 155 11.44 19.08 -7.23
CA ASP A 155 11.68 18.23 -6.06
C ASP A 155 10.87 16.93 -6.07
N ILE A 156 9.97 16.76 -7.05
CA ILE A 156 9.18 15.53 -7.20
C ILE A 156 10.12 14.36 -7.50
N PRO A 157 10.01 13.23 -6.77
CA PRO A 157 10.80 12.05 -7.08
C PRO A 157 10.48 11.52 -8.48
N VAL A 158 11.53 11.32 -9.30
CA VAL A 158 11.44 10.73 -10.64
C VAL A 158 12.18 9.40 -10.64
N VAL A 159 11.46 8.31 -10.86
CA VAL A 159 12.00 6.97 -11.00
C VAL A 159 11.99 6.57 -12.46
N MET A 160 13.18 6.33 -13.00
CA MET A 160 13.34 5.90 -14.40
C MET A 160 12.99 4.42 -14.56
N ILE A 161 12.30 4.09 -15.64
CA ILE A 161 12.07 2.72 -16.07
C ILE A 161 13.02 2.45 -17.24
N SER A 162 13.97 1.50 -17.06
CA SER A 162 15.03 1.24 -18.05
C SER A 162 15.00 -0.19 -18.58
N GLY A 163 15.54 -0.42 -19.79
CA GLY A 163 15.83 -1.74 -20.32
C GLY A 163 17.04 -2.41 -19.64
N LYS A 164 17.46 -3.56 -20.16
CA LYS A 164 18.56 -4.40 -19.58
C LYS A 164 19.96 -3.77 -19.54
N ASP A 165 20.23 -2.70 -20.28
CA ASP A 165 21.58 -2.12 -20.41
C ASP A 165 21.86 -1.04 -19.35
N GLY A 166 21.32 -1.21 -18.15
CA GLY A 166 21.20 -0.23 -17.07
C GLY A 166 22.48 0.43 -16.52
N PHE A 167 23.69 0.02 -16.90
CA PHE A 167 24.91 0.65 -16.35
C PHE A 167 25.14 2.07 -16.94
N PHE A 168 25.02 2.22 -18.25
CA PHE A 168 25.12 3.53 -18.90
C PHE A 168 23.91 4.42 -18.54
N ASP A 169 22.76 3.83 -18.35
CA ASP A 169 21.54 4.50 -17.92
C ASP A 169 21.69 5.09 -16.50
N LYS A 170 22.30 4.38 -15.57
CA LYS A 170 22.56 4.85 -14.18
C LYS A 170 23.45 6.12 -14.18
N VAL A 171 24.50 6.17 -15.00
CA VAL A 171 25.39 7.34 -15.09
C VAL A 171 24.67 8.53 -15.70
N ARG A 172 23.97 8.34 -16.83
CA ARG A 172 23.22 9.40 -17.51
C ARG A 172 22.08 9.96 -16.66
N GLY A 173 21.41 9.11 -15.94
CA GLY A 173 20.31 9.52 -15.08
C GLY A 173 20.77 10.27 -13.82
N LYS A 174 21.89 9.90 -13.22
CA LYS A 174 22.49 10.69 -12.14
C LYS A 174 22.78 12.12 -12.61
N MET A 175 23.25 12.28 -13.87
CA MET A 175 23.44 13.60 -14.51
C MET A 175 22.13 14.30 -14.87
N ALA A 176 21.03 13.55 -15.05
CA ALA A 176 19.70 14.11 -15.32
C ALA A 176 18.91 14.44 -14.03
N GLY A 177 19.42 14.03 -12.86
CA GLY A 177 18.77 14.28 -11.57
C GLY A 177 17.64 13.30 -11.23
N THR A 178 17.69 12.06 -11.76
CA THR A 178 16.74 11.02 -11.37
C THR A 178 16.87 10.64 -9.90
N SER A 179 15.75 10.24 -9.29
CA SER A 179 15.72 9.77 -7.92
C SER A 179 15.99 8.28 -7.82
N GLY A 180 15.71 7.49 -8.86
CA GLY A 180 15.93 6.05 -8.88
C GLY A 180 15.62 5.37 -10.19
N TYR A 181 15.68 4.01 -10.17
CA TYR A 181 15.52 3.17 -11.35
C TYR A 181 14.70 1.92 -11.08
N ILE A 182 13.95 1.49 -12.10
CA ILE A 182 13.33 0.17 -12.22
C ILE A 182 13.81 -0.44 -13.52
N THR A 183 14.41 -1.63 -13.48
CA THR A 183 14.91 -2.31 -14.69
C THR A 183 13.86 -3.27 -15.25
N LYS A 184 13.51 -3.14 -16.52
CA LYS A 184 12.64 -4.07 -17.27
C LYS A 184 13.41 -5.39 -17.59
N PRO A 185 12.79 -6.58 -17.42
CA PRO A 185 11.44 -6.80 -16.92
C PRO A 185 11.36 -6.75 -15.39
N PHE A 186 10.30 -6.16 -14.86
CA PHE A 186 10.03 -6.10 -13.43
C PHE A 186 8.69 -6.75 -13.09
N GLY A 187 8.61 -7.35 -11.90
CA GLY A 187 7.38 -7.90 -11.37
C GLY A 187 6.55 -6.86 -10.60
N PRO A 188 5.27 -7.17 -10.34
CA PRO A 188 4.39 -6.29 -9.57
C PRO A 188 4.92 -5.97 -8.16
N GLU A 189 5.58 -6.93 -7.52
CA GLU A 189 6.15 -6.76 -6.17
C GLU A 189 7.34 -5.77 -6.17
N THR A 190 8.23 -5.88 -7.16
CA THR A 190 9.35 -4.95 -7.33
C THR A 190 8.86 -3.53 -7.57
N LEU A 191 7.86 -3.36 -8.44
CA LEU A 191 7.23 -2.07 -8.71
C LEU A 191 6.68 -1.46 -7.42
N MET A 192 5.88 -2.21 -6.67
CA MET A 192 5.26 -1.71 -5.43
C MET A 192 6.29 -1.36 -4.37
N LYS A 193 7.29 -2.21 -4.15
CA LYS A 193 8.36 -1.94 -3.18
C LYS A 193 9.09 -0.63 -3.46
N ILE A 194 9.37 -0.35 -4.73
CA ILE A 194 10.07 0.88 -5.12
C ILE A 194 9.15 2.09 -4.98
N VAL A 195 7.91 2.00 -5.48
CA VAL A 195 6.92 3.08 -5.38
C VAL A 195 6.67 3.46 -3.93
N GLU A 196 6.38 2.49 -3.06
CA GLU A 196 6.16 2.70 -1.63
C GLU A 196 7.38 3.34 -0.95
N GLY A 197 8.59 2.86 -1.26
CA GLY A 197 9.82 3.44 -0.73
C GLY A 197 9.97 4.93 -1.03
N TYR A 198 9.68 5.36 -2.26
CA TYR A 198 9.72 6.78 -2.62
C TYR A 198 8.60 7.60 -2.01
N LEU A 199 7.38 7.07 -1.95
CA LEU A 199 6.23 7.76 -1.36
C LEU A 199 6.36 7.95 0.15
N GLN A 200 7.16 7.11 0.83
CA GLN A 200 7.45 7.18 2.26
C GLN A 200 8.72 7.99 2.59
N GLY A 201 9.42 8.51 1.60
CA GLY A 201 10.71 9.19 1.80
C GLY A 201 11.85 8.23 2.21
N GLN A 202 11.68 6.93 1.99
CA GLN A 202 12.67 5.88 2.25
C GLN A 202 13.02 5.16 0.94
N PRO A 203 13.72 5.82 0.00
CA PRO A 203 14.06 5.20 -1.27
C PRO A 203 14.90 3.93 -1.03
N ALA A 204 14.51 2.84 -1.69
CA ALA A 204 15.33 1.63 -1.69
C ALA A 204 16.72 1.96 -2.26
N PRO A 205 17.80 1.38 -1.72
CA PRO A 205 19.14 1.59 -2.27
C PRO A 205 19.16 1.23 -3.76
N ILE A 206 19.77 2.10 -4.54
CA ILE A 206 19.97 1.92 -5.99
C ILE A 206 21.12 0.93 -6.13
N ASP A 207 20.83 -0.36 -6.35
CA ASP A 207 21.84 -1.38 -6.68
C ASP A 207 22.36 -1.22 -8.11
#